data_39f0674f7299f6e115f45678470e52a3
#
_entry.id   39f0674f7299f6e115f45678470e52a3
#
_cell.length_a   1.000
_cell.length_b   1.000
_cell.length_c   1.000
_cell.angle_alpha   90.00
_cell.angle_beta   90.00
_cell.angle_gamma   90.00
#
_symmetry.space_group_name_H-M   'P 1'
#
loop_
_entity.id
_entity.type
_entity.pdbx_description
1 polymer ?
#
loop_
_entity_poly.entity_id
_entity_poly.type
_entity_poly.pdbx_seq_one_letter_code
_entity_poly.pdbx_strand_id
1 'polypeptide(L)'
;MEKLRRSMMFVPGNNPGMLQNAGIYGADTIILDCEDAVSVTEKDSARNLVFQAISDMNYGTEVAVRINHINTPFGWDDLKRILPAKPDMIRLPMCQGPEEIRQIADFISEAEHKNKFPAGSIKMMAAIETPKGLRQAYEIASASPRMVALAIGAEDFIANLKTTRSKLGRELFAARGQLILAAREAGVQCIDTVFSDINDEEGLLRELELIKEMGFDGKSVVNPRQVSVVHDFFAPTAKEIGHAEMVLAAYQEALEKKSGVISLNGKMIDLPIVARAERTLAYAKATAAKGGK
;
A
#
# COMPACT_ATOMS: atom_id res chain seq x y z
N MET A 1 -0.69 6.38 -15.18
CA MET A 1 -1.29 6.92 -13.94
C MET A 1 -0.97 5.94 -12.82
N GLU A 2 -0.46 6.42 -11.71
CA GLU A 2 -0.13 5.59 -10.56
C GLU A 2 -1.42 4.99 -9.96
N LYS A 3 -1.38 3.70 -9.56
CA LYS A 3 -2.54 3.01 -9.00
C LYS A 3 -2.82 3.54 -7.59
N LEU A 4 -4.08 3.87 -7.29
CA LEU A 4 -4.47 4.30 -5.94
C LEU A 4 -4.44 3.12 -4.97
N ARG A 5 -3.82 3.31 -3.80
CA ARG A 5 -3.78 2.35 -2.68
C ARG A 5 -4.01 3.08 -1.35
N ARG A 6 -5.05 3.93 -1.29
CA ARG A 6 -5.42 4.68 -0.08
C ARG A 6 -5.76 3.75 1.08
N SER A 7 -6.53 2.71 0.80
CA SER A 7 -6.91 1.67 1.75
C SER A 7 -6.49 0.30 1.26
N MET A 8 -5.83 -0.45 2.12
CA MET A 8 -5.48 -1.85 1.92
C MET A 8 -6.12 -2.69 3.02
N MET A 9 -7.25 -3.35 2.69
CA MET A 9 -8.09 -4.03 3.66
C MET A 9 -7.69 -5.49 3.84
N PHE A 10 -7.33 -5.86 5.07
CA PHE A 10 -7.07 -7.26 5.42
C PHE A 10 -8.34 -8.08 5.50
N VAL A 11 -8.28 -9.30 4.96
CA VAL A 11 -9.35 -10.29 4.93
C VAL A 11 -8.76 -11.66 5.31
N PRO A 12 -9.17 -12.28 6.42
CA PRO A 12 -8.67 -13.60 6.81
C PRO A 12 -8.92 -14.66 5.74
N GLY A 13 -7.86 -15.35 5.30
CA GLY A 13 -7.90 -16.32 4.22
C GLY A 13 -8.62 -17.64 4.55
N ASN A 14 -8.88 -17.89 5.84
CA ASN A 14 -9.61 -19.06 6.33
C ASN A 14 -11.12 -18.79 6.55
N ASN A 15 -11.63 -17.61 6.19
CA ASN A 15 -13.04 -17.25 6.38
C ASN A 15 -13.76 -17.11 5.02
N PRO A 16 -14.51 -18.13 4.56
CA PRO A 16 -15.18 -18.09 3.26
C PRO A 16 -16.16 -16.93 3.11
N GLY A 17 -16.90 -16.58 4.17
CA GLY A 17 -17.88 -15.49 4.14
C GLY A 17 -17.22 -14.11 3.99
N MET A 18 -16.08 -13.89 4.64
CA MET A 18 -15.31 -12.65 4.46
C MET A 18 -14.65 -12.58 3.08
N LEU A 19 -14.08 -13.69 2.61
CA LEU A 19 -13.52 -13.76 1.26
C LEU A 19 -14.58 -13.44 0.20
N GLN A 20 -15.78 -14.05 0.31
CA GLN A 20 -16.86 -13.83 -0.64
C GLN A 20 -17.30 -12.35 -0.72
N ASN A 21 -17.28 -11.65 0.40
CA ASN A 21 -17.79 -10.28 0.49
C ASN A 21 -16.69 -9.21 0.40
N ALA A 22 -15.41 -9.58 0.25
CA ALA A 22 -14.30 -8.63 0.34
C ALA A 22 -14.37 -7.45 -0.63
N GLY A 23 -14.87 -7.68 -1.85
CA GLY A 23 -14.93 -6.66 -2.90
C GLY A 23 -16.01 -5.60 -2.71
N ILE A 24 -17.08 -5.88 -1.92
CA ILE A 24 -18.21 -4.95 -1.80
C ILE A 24 -17.92 -3.71 -0.95
N TYR A 25 -16.86 -3.74 -0.16
CA TYR A 25 -16.49 -2.65 0.74
C TYR A 25 -15.72 -1.51 0.06
N GLY A 26 -15.37 -1.66 -1.21
CA GLY A 26 -14.77 -0.61 -2.02
C GLY A 26 -13.33 -0.23 -1.68
N ALA A 27 -12.60 -1.05 -0.91
CA ALA A 27 -11.18 -0.80 -0.66
C ALA A 27 -10.38 -0.72 -1.97
N ASP A 28 -9.35 0.13 -2.01
CA ASP A 28 -8.48 0.24 -3.19
C ASP A 28 -7.71 -1.06 -3.46
N THR A 29 -7.34 -1.77 -2.38
CA THR A 29 -6.73 -3.09 -2.42
C THR A 29 -7.33 -3.95 -1.31
N ILE A 30 -7.63 -5.22 -1.59
CA ILE A 30 -7.90 -6.23 -0.57
C ILE A 30 -6.65 -7.09 -0.36
N ILE A 31 -6.35 -7.44 0.88
CA ILE A 31 -5.24 -8.32 1.24
C ILE A 31 -5.84 -9.62 1.80
N LEU A 32 -5.82 -10.67 0.99
CA LEU A 32 -6.22 -12.00 1.43
C LEU A 32 -5.08 -12.60 2.26
N ASP A 33 -5.33 -12.83 3.52
CA ASP A 33 -4.29 -13.13 4.51
C ASP A 33 -4.14 -14.63 4.75
N CYS A 34 -2.94 -15.16 4.53
CA CYS A 34 -2.55 -16.53 4.89
C CYS A 34 -1.65 -16.59 6.14
N GLU A 35 -1.33 -15.43 6.74
CA GLU A 35 -0.37 -15.33 7.85
C GLU A 35 -1.09 -15.13 9.20
N ASP A 36 -0.92 -14.01 9.89
CA ASP A 36 -1.33 -13.83 11.29
C ASP A 36 -2.81 -14.01 11.57
N ALA A 37 -3.68 -13.66 10.63
CA ALA A 37 -5.11 -13.87 10.79
C ALA A 37 -5.55 -15.35 10.70
N VAL A 38 -4.60 -16.26 10.44
CA VAL A 38 -4.88 -17.68 10.22
C VAL A 38 -4.09 -18.53 11.22
N SER A 39 -4.75 -19.41 11.95
CA SER A 39 -4.10 -20.35 12.88
C SER A 39 -3.15 -21.30 12.14
N VAL A 40 -2.13 -21.79 12.84
CA VAL A 40 -1.13 -22.72 12.28
C VAL A 40 -1.79 -23.97 11.69
N THR A 41 -2.85 -24.47 12.32
CA THR A 41 -3.58 -25.67 11.88
C THR A 41 -4.45 -25.44 10.64
N GLU A 42 -4.72 -24.20 10.27
CA GLU A 42 -5.59 -23.84 9.14
C GLU A 42 -4.85 -23.25 7.93
N LYS A 43 -3.50 -23.17 7.98
CA LYS A 43 -2.69 -22.59 6.91
C LYS A 43 -2.98 -23.24 5.54
N ASP A 44 -3.09 -24.57 5.49
CA ASP A 44 -3.38 -25.30 4.25
C ASP A 44 -4.80 -25.04 3.73
N SER A 45 -5.77 -24.95 4.62
CA SER A 45 -7.15 -24.62 4.26
C SER A 45 -7.24 -23.19 3.73
N ALA A 46 -6.61 -22.22 4.41
CA ALA A 46 -6.59 -20.83 4.01
C ALA A 46 -5.98 -20.63 2.62
N ARG A 47 -4.80 -21.20 2.34
CA ARG A 47 -4.17 -21.08 1.01
C ARG A 47 -5.05 -21.64 -0.11
N ASN A 48 -5.76 -22.75 0.16
CA ASN A 48 -6.68 -23.34 -0.82
C ASN A 48 -7.93 -22.48 -1.02
N LEU A 49 -8.50 -21.93 0.05
CA LEU A 49 -9.64 -21.00 -0.04
C LEU A 49 -9.27 -19.72 -0.78
N VAL A 50 -8.10 -19.13 -0.46
CA VAL A 50 -7.58 -17.94 -1.14
C VAL A 50 -7.35 -18.20 -2.62
N PHE A 51 -6.73 -19.33 -2.97
CA PHE A 51 -6.58 -19.75 -4.38
C PHE A 51 -7.92 -19.81 -5.10
N GLN A 52 -8.91 -20.50 -4.51
CA GLN A 52 -10.23 -20.65 -5.10
C GLN A 52 -10.95 -19.29 -5.23
N ALA A 53 -10.86 -18.47 -4.19
CA ALA A 53 -11.47 -17.15 -4.18
C ALA A 53 -10.93 -16.25 -5.31
N ILE A 54 -9.62 -16.22 -5.53
CA ILE A 54 -9.01 -15.45 -6.62
C ILE A 54 -9.39 -16.03 -7.99
N SER A 55 -9.48 -17.35 -8.11
CA SER A 55 -9.79 -18.03 -9.37
C SER A 55 -11.23 -17.81 -9.83
N ASP A 56 -12.19 -17.76 -8.89
CA ASP A 56 -13.61 -17.79 -9.18
C ASP A 56 -14.30 -16.43 -9.04
N MET A 57 -13.69 -15.48 -8.30
CA MET A 57 -14.35 -14.24 -7.96
C MET A 57 -13.71 -13.05 -8.65
N ASN A 58 -14.54 -12.15 -9.14
CA ASN A 58 -14.12 -10.82 -9.58
C ASN A 58 -14.41 -9.80 -8.48
N TYR A 59 -13.38 -9.40 -7.75
CA TYR A 59 -13.51 -8.43 -6.68
C TYR A 59 -13.66 -6.97 -7.15
N GLY A 60 -13.40 -6.69 -8.43
CA GLY A 60 -13.46 -5.33 -8.97
C GLY A 60 -12.39 -4.36 -8.43
N THR A 61 -11.45 -4.86 -7.63
CA THR A 61 -10.36 -4.10 -7.02
C THR A 61 -9.05 -4.89 -7.08
N GLU A 62 -7.93 -4.25 -6.70
CA GLU A 62 -6.64 -4.93 -6.61
C GLU A 62 -6.65 -6.01 -5.52
N VAL A 63 -6.15 -7.19 -5.87
CA VAL A 63 -6.06 -8.33 -4.96
C VAL A 63 -4.60 -8.60 -4.62
N ALA A 64 -4.24 -8.35 -3.36
CA ALA A 64 -2.97 -8.78 -2.78
C ALA A 64 -3.18 -10.04 -1.94
N VAL A 65 -2.15 -10.89 -1.84
CA VAL A 65 -2.12 -12.00 -0.90
C VAL A 65 -0.94 -11.84 0.04
N ARG A 66 -1.21 -11.80 1.35
CA ARG A 66 -0.14 -11.90 2.34
C ARG A 66 0.16 -13.37 2.58
N ILE A 67 1.33 -13.80 2.16
CA ILE A 67 1.83 -15.17 2.37
C ILE A 67 2.51 -15.28 3.74
N ASN A 68 2.74 -16.48 4.21
CA ASN A 68 3.66 -16.72 5.32
C ASN A 68 5.10 -16.42 4.88
N HIS A 69 5.95 -16.02 5.82
CA HIS A 69 7.36 -15.77 5.50
C HIS A 69 8.05 -17.01 4.94
N ILE A 70 8.90 -16.86 3.93
CA ILE A 70 9.52 -17.96 3.18
C ILE A 70 10.42 -18.87 4.04
N ASN A 71 10.89 -18.39 5.17
CA ASN A 71 11.67 -19.19 6.13
C ASN A 71 10.78 -20.00 7.09
N THR A 72 9.45 -19.92 6.95
CA THR A 72 8.50 -20.79 7.64
C THR A 72 8.21 -22.03 6.78
N PRO A 73 7.66 -23.11 7.37
CA PRO A 73 7.24 -24.28 6.58
C PRO A 73 6.15 -24.00 5.53
N PHE A 74 5.52 -22.82 5.57
CA PHE A 74 4.32 -22.51 4.80
C PHE A 74 4.58 -21.60 3.59
N GLY A 75 5.56 -20.70 3.67
CA GLY A 75 5.70 -19.58 2.72
C GLY A 75 5.88 -20.03 1.26
N TRP A 76 6.75 -21.00 1.00
CA TRP A 76 6.94 -21.53 -0.35
C TRP A 76 5.72 -22.29 -0.87
N ASP A 77 5.00 -22.98 0.01
CA ASP A 77 3.79 -23.71 -0.38
C ASP A 77 2.63 -22.74 -0.65
N ASP A 78 2.57 -21.61 0.07
CA ASP A 78 1.64 -20.52 -0.25
C ASP A 78 1.90 -19.98 -1.66
N LEU A 79 3.15 -19.65 -1.99
CA LEU A 79 3.53 -19.17 -3.33
C LEU A 79 3.17 -20.19 -4.42
N LYS A 80 3.56 -21.45 -4.25
CA LYS A 80 3.24 -22.52 -5.21
C LYS A 80 1.75 -22.65 -5.49
N ARG A 81 0.93 -22.52 -4.43
CA ARG A 81 -0.53 -22.70 -4.55
C ARG A 81 -1.22 -21.47 -5.09
N ILE A 82 -0.78 -20.26 -4.69
CA ILE A 82 -1.49 -19.02 -4.95
C ILE A 82 -1.15 -18.42 -6.32
N LEU A 83 0.11 -18.48 -6.76
CA LEU A 83 0.54 -17.85 -8.00
C LEU A 83 -0.24 -18.31 -9.25
N PRO A 84 -0.66 -19.58 -9.40
CA PRO A 84 -1.49 -20.00 -10.54
C PRO A 84 -2.87 -19.33 -10.61
N ALA A 85 -3.40 -18.80 -9.49
CA ALA A 85 -4.65 -18.01 -9.49
C ALA A 85 -4.45 -16.56 -9.98
N LYS A 86 -3.18 -16.15 -10.19
CA LYS A 86 -2.82 -14.82 -10.70
C LYS A 86 -3.33 -13.66 -9.82
N PRO A 87 -2.91 -13.57 -8.54
CA PRO A 87 -3.16 -12.37 -7.77
C PRO A 87 -2.49 -11.15 -8.42
N ASP A 88 -2.97 -9.94 -8.16
CA ASP A 88 -2.32 -8.72 -8.65
C ASP A 88 -0.98 -8.48 -7.93
N MET A 89 -0.88 -8.89 -6.65
CA MET A 89 0.27 -8.61 -5.80
C MET A 89 0.49 -9.68 -4.73
N ILE A 90 1.74 -9.95 -4.42
CA ILE A 90 2.15 -10.71 -3.24
C ILE A 90 2.66 -9.73 -2.19
N ARG A 91 2.08 -9.75 -0.99
CA ARG A 91 2.58 -9.04 0.19
C ARG A 91 3.47 -9.96 1.01
N LEU A 92 4.69 -9.54 1.19
CA LEU A 92 5.74 -10.27 1.89
C LEU A 92 5.83 -9.77 3.33
N PRO A 93 5.61 -10.62 4.36
CA PRO A 93 5.75 -10.22 5.75
C PRO A 93 7.23 -10.19 6.17
N MET A 94 7.54 -9.51 7.27
CA MET A 94 8.82 -9.58 7.99
C MET A 94 10.08 -9.42 7.14
N CYS A 95 10.03 -8.65 6.06
CA CYS A 95 11.17 -8.48 5.15
C CYS A 95 12.37 -7.86 5.86
N GLN A 96 13.55 -8.48 5.71
CA GLN A 96 14.77 -8.09 6.38
C GLN A 96 15.98 -7.89 5.46
N GLY A 97 15.84 -8.16 4.16
CA GLY A 97 16.92 -7.96 3.21
C GLY A 97 16.48 -8.14 1.75
N PRO A 98 17.31 -7.66 0.80
CA PRO A 98 17.00 -7.72 -0.63
C PRO A 98 17.05 -9.13 -1.23
N GLU A 99 17.78 -10.07 -0.61
CA GLU A 99 17.98 -11.42 -1.16
C GLU A 99 16.69 -12.21 -1.22
N GLU A 100 15.87 -12.15 -0.16
CA GLU A 100 14.56 -12.82 -0.13
C GLU A 100 13.63 -12.25 -1.20
N ILE A 101 13.70 -10.92 -1.45
CA ILE A 101 12.91 -10.28 -2.51
C ILE A 101 13.30 -10.82 -3.88
N ARG A 102 14.61 -10.98 -4.17
CA ARG A 102 15.10 -11.53 -5.44
C ARG A 102 14.66 -12.97 -5.63
N GLN A 103 14.83 -13.81 -4.60
CA GLN A 103 14.41 -15.22 -4.65
C GLN A 103 12.91 -15.36 -4.97
N ILE A 104 12.07 -14.55 -4.32
CA ILE A 104 10.62 -14.58 -4.55
C ILE A 104 10.29 -14.02 -5.94
N ALA A 105 10.97 -12.95 -6.39
CA ALA A 105 10.77 -12.37 -7.71
C ALA A 105 11.11 -13.36 -8.84
N ASP A 106 12.18 -14.14 -8.68
CA ASP A 106 12.56 -15.20 -9.62
C ASP A 106 11.50 -16.30 -9.65
N PHE A 107 11.04 -16.74 -8.48
CA PHE A 107 9.98 -17.75 -8.37
C PHE A 107 8.66 -17.29 -9.01
N ILE A 108 8.28 -16.00 -8.83
CA ILE A 108 7.11 -15.41 -9.49
C ILE A 108 7.32 -15.41 -11.01
N SER A 109 8.54 -15.09 -11.50
CA SER A 109 8.84 -15.08 -12.94
C SER A 109 8.69 -16.47 -13.57
N GLU A 110 9.17 -17.51 -12.89
CA GLU A 110 8.98 -18.90 -13.31
C GLU A 110 7.49 -19.28 -13.34
N ALA A 111 6.74 -18.88 -12.32
CA ALA A 111 5.30 -19.13 -12.24
C ALA A 111 4.52 -18.41 -13.36
N GLU A 112 4.85 -17.15 -13.65
CA GLU A 112 4.25 -16.40 -14.77
C GLU A 112 4.53 -17.08 -16.11
N HIS A 113 5.77 -17.50 -16.35
CA HIS A 113 6.15 -18.22 -17.56
C HIS A 113 5.38 -19.54 -17.71
N LYS A 114 5.36 -20.36 -16.65
CA LYS A 114 4.67 -21.65 -16.61
C LYS A 114 3.17 -21.53 -16.88
N ASN A 115 2.53 -20.49 -16.34
CA ASN A 115 1.10 -20.26 -16.47
C ASN A 115 0.75 -19.35 -17.67
N LYS A 116 1.72 -18.94 -18.49
CA LYS A 116 1.56 -18.05 -19.65
C LYS A 116 0.96 -16.69 -19.28
N PHE A 117 1.29 -16.16 -18.11
CA PHE A 117 0.93 -14.81 -17.70
C PHE A 117 1.91 -13.79 -18.29
N PRO A 118 1.49 -12.52 -18.50
CA PRO A 118 2.41 -11.48 -18.91
C PRO A 118 3.54 -11.32 -17.88
N ALA A 119 4.78 -11.22 -18.34
CA ALA A 119 5.92 -11.02 -17.47
C ALA A 119 5.77 -9.74 -16.65
N GLY A 120 6.02 -9.82 -15.34
CA GLY A 120 5.89 -8.69 -14.43
C GLY A 120 4.44 -8.31 -14.07
N SER A 121 3.45 -9.13 -14.43
CA SER A 121 2.04 -8.88 -14.12
C SER A 121 1.74 -9.00 -12.63
N ILE A 122 2.42 -9.91 -11.91
CA ILE A 122 2.28 -10.06 -10.46
C ILE A 122 3.30 -9.15 -9.77
N LYS A 123 2.80 -8.21 -8.96
CA LYS A 123 3.61 -7.25 -8.23
C LYS A 123 3.97 -7.76 -6.83
N MET A 124 4.84 -7.02 -6.16
CA MET A 124 5.30 -7.34 -4.81
C MET A 124 5.23 -6.11 -3.92
N MET A 125 4.95 -6.34 -2.66
CA MET A 125 4.97 -5.35 -1.58
C MET A 125 5.67 -5.97 -0.37
N ALA A 126 6.59 -5.24 0.25
CA ALA A 126 7.29 -5.69 1.45
C ALA A 126 6.74 -5.02 2.71
N ALA A 127 6.46 -5.81 3.73
CA ALA A 127 6.15 -5.32 5.06
C ALA A 127 7.44 -5.24 5.89
N ILE A 128 7.72 -4.05 6.39
CA ILE A 128 8.87 -3.72 7.23
C ILE A 128 8.41 -3.73 8.69
N GLU A 129 8.85 -4.72 9.43
CA GLU A 129 8.33 -5.08 10.76
C GLU A 129 9.44 -5.21 11.81
N THR A 130 10.68 -4.91 11.40
CA THR A 130 11.85 -4.99 12.28
C THR A 130 12.81 -3.82 12.04
N PRO A 131 13.60 -3.43 13.06
CA PRO A 131 14.68 -2.45 12.88
C PRO A 131 15.71 -2.86 11.83
N LYS A 132 15.96 -4.17 11.65
CA LYS A 132 16.86 -4.69 10.60
C LYS A 132 16.27 -4.44 9.21
N GLY A 133 14.99 -4.79 9.01
CA GLY A 133 14.29 -4.54 7.75
C GLY A 133 14.23 -3.05 7.42
N LEU A 134 13.98 -2.20 8.43
CA LEU A 134 13.96 -0.75 8.24
C LEU A 134 15.30 -0.19 7.74
N ARG A 135 16.40 -0.68 8.29
CA ARG A 135 17.74 -0.26 7.84
C ARG A 135 18.07 -0.68 6.42
N GLN A 136 17.38 -1.66 5.87
CA GLN A 136 17.54 -2.17 4.50
C GLN A 136 16.32 -1.87 3.61
N ALA A 137 15.46 -0.93 4.04
CA ALA A 137 14.19 -0.67 3.36
C ALA A 137 14.38 -0.21 1.91
N TYR A 138 15.40 0.60 1.62
CA TYR A 138 15.73 1.02 0.26
C TYR A 138 16.19 -0.16 -0.60
N GLU A 139 17.12 -0.97 -0.09
CA GLU A 139 17.64 -2.15 -0.79
C GLU A 139 16.53 -3.18 -1.05
N ILE A 140 15.62 -3.36 -0.08
CA ILE A 140 14.43 -4.20 -0.22
C ILE A 140 13.53 -3.66 -1.34
N ALA A 141 13.21 -2.37 -1.31
CA ALA A 141 12.34 -1.73 -2.30
C ALA A 141 12.93 -1.74 -3.72
N SER A 142 14.25 -1.66 -3.83
CA SER A 142 14.97 -1.61 -5.10
C SER A 142 15.40 -2.98 -5.64
N ALA A 143 15.14 -4.06 -4.88
CA ALA A 143 15.66 -5.40 -5.21
C ALA A 143 15.03 -6.03 -6.45
N SER A 144 13.84 -5.57 -6.87
CA SER A 144 13.13 -6.07 -8.05
C SER A 144 12.21 -5.02 -8.64
N PRO A 145 12.06 -4.95 -9.98
CA PRO A 145 11.08 -4.05 -10.63
C PRO A 145 9.62 -4.46 -10.36
N ARG A 146 9.39 -5.57 -9.68
CA ARG A 146 8.07 -5.98 -9.20
C ARG A 146 7.65 -5.23 -7.95
N MET A 147 8.60 -4.66 -7.20
CA MET A 147 8.28 -3.90 -5.98
C MET A 147 7.51 -2.63 -6.33
N VAL A 148 6.33 -2.48 -5.73
CA VAL A 148 5.46 -1.31 -5.96
C VAL A 148 5.13 -0.56 -4.68
N ALA A 149 5.36 -1.17 -3.52
CA ALA A 149 5.11 -0.53 -2.22
C ALA A 149 5.96 -1.14 -1.10
N LEU A 150 6.24 -0.31 -0.10
CA LEU A 150 6.63 -0.71 1.26
C LEU A 150 5.46 -0.47 2.22
N ALA A 151 5.34 -1.30 3.24
CA ALA A 151 4.41 -1.05 4.35
C ALA A 151 5.14 -1.18 5.69
N ILE A 152 4.69 -0.44 6.70
CA ILE A 152 5.12 -0.68 8.08
C ILE A 152 4.13 -1.65 8.75
N GLY A 153 4.63 -2.72 9.38
CA GLY A 153 3.87 -3.61 10.24
C GLY A 153 4.16 -3.26 11.71
N ALA A 154 3.26 -2.47 12.31
CA ALA A 154 3.55 -1.81 13.57
C ALA A 154 3.59 -2.75 14.76
N GLU A 155 2.75 -3.77 14.82
CA GLU A 155 2.67 -4.64 16.01
C GLU A 155 3.98 -5.38 16.24
N ASP A 156 4.52 -6.02 15.22
CA ASP A 156 5.82 -6.69 15.28
C ASP A 156 6.96 -5.70 15.43
N PHE A 157 6.87 -4.53 14.78
CA PHE A 157 7.88 -3.50 14.90
C PHE A 157 7.98 -2.99 16.36
N ILE A 158 6.85 -2.72 17.01
CA ILE A 158 6.76 -2.26 18.41
C ILE A 158 7.27 -3.35 19.37
N ALA A 159 6.92 -4.62 19.12
CA ALA A 159 7.44 -5.75 19.88
C ALA A 159 8.98 -5.83 19.77
N ASN A 160 9.53 -5.64 18.58
CA ASN A 160 10.98 -5.58 18.36
C ASN A 160 11.65 -4.37 19.06
N LEU A 161 10.95 -3.23 19.18
CA LEU A 161 11.41 -2.07 19.94
C LEU A 161 11.30 -2.26 21.46
N LYS A 162 10.67 -3.36 21.93
CA LYS A 162 10.42 -3.65 23.36
C LYS A 162 9.61 -2.53 24.03
N THR A 163 8.61 -2.01 23.35
CA THR A 163 7.70 -0.97 23.83
C THR A 163 6.24 -1.34 23.59
N THR A 164 5.33 -0.45 23.91
CA THR A 164 3.90 -0.61 23.70
C THR A 164 3.36 0.49 22.79
N ARG A 165 2.25 0.23 22.09
CA ARG A 165 1.62 1.21 21.22
C ARG A 165 1.03 2.35 22.06
N SER A 166 1.47 3.57 21.76
CA SER A 166 0.94 4.77 22.39
C SER A 166 -0.22 5.37 21.58
N LYS A 167 -1.11 6.13 22.25
CA LYS A 167 -2.23 6.82 21.56
C LYS A 167 -1.78 7.80 20.47
N LEU A 168 -0.55 8.31 20.57
CA LEU A 168 0.01 9.27 19.62
C LEU A 168 0.96 8.64 18.60
N GLY A 169 1.24 7.34 18.70
CA GLY A 169 2.13 6.61 17.78
C GLY A 169 3.57 7.14 17.74
N ARG A 170 4.04 7.79 18.81
CA ARG A 170 5.37 8.42 18.86
C ARG A 170 6.50 7.43 18.70
N GLU A 171 6.33 6.22 19.18
CA GLU A 171 7.28 5.11 19.05
C GLU A 171 7.55 4.73 17.60
N LEU A 172 6.61 5.01 16.69
CA LEU A 172 6.74 4.73 15.26
C LEU A 172 7.23 5.91 14.43
N PHE A 173 7.28 7.13 15.00
CA PHE A 173 7.53 8.35 14.22
C PHE A 173 8.85 8.31 13.44
N ALA A 174 9.94 7.90 14.10
CA ALA A 174 11.24 7.76 13.44
C ALA A 174 11.24 6.68 12.35
N ALA A 175 10.58 5.54 12.63
CA ALA A 175 10.48 4.45 11.67
C ALA A 175 9.65 4.84 10.44
N ARG A 176 8.52 5.51 10.63
CA ARG A 176 7.69 6.06 9.55
C ARG A 176 8.49 7.03 8.68
N GLY A 177 9.24 7.95 9.28
CA GLY A 177 10.10 8.89 8.56
C GLY A 177 11.16 8.21 7.69
N GLN A 178 11.87 7.24 8.23
CA GLN A 178 12.87 6.47 7.48
C GLN A 178 12.24 5.66 6.35
N LEU A 179 11.09 5.03 6.61
CA LEU A 179 10.42 4.20 5.59
C LEU A 179 9.96 5.05 4.39
N ILE A 180 9.43 6.24 4.64
CA ILE A 180 9.03 7.16 3.57
C ILE A 180 10.23 7.57 2.72
N LEU A 181 11.36 7.94 3.35
CA LEU A 181 12.56 8.31 2.60
C LEU A 181 13.03 7.16 1.70
N ALA A 182 13.10 5.94 2.23
CA ALA A 182 13.47 4.76 1.47
C ALA A 182 12.49 4.48 0.30
N ALA A 183 11.19 4.57 0.54
CA ALA A 183 10.17 4.37 -0.49
C ALA A 183 10.25 5.42 -1.60
N ARG A 184 10.46 6.69 -1.24
CA ARG A 184 10.58 7.79 -2.23
C ARG A 184 11.86 7.68 -3.06
N GLU A 185 12.99 7.31 -2.44
CA GLU A 185 14.24 7.06 -3.15
C GLU A 185 14.11 5.89 -4.14
N ALA A 186 13.44 4.82 -3.75
CA ALA A 186 13.17 3.66 -4.60
C ALA A 186 12.04 3.89 -5.63
N GLY A 187 11.29 4.99 -5.55
CA GLY A 187 10.17 5.29 -6.45
C GLY A 187 8.95 4.39 -6.25
N VAL A 188 8.74 3.86 -5.03
CA VAL A 188 7.59 3.02 -4.68
C VAL A 188 6.66 3.72 -3.68
N GLN A 189 5.44 3.21 -3.55
CA GLN A 189 4.46 3.71 -2.57
C GLN A 189 4.82 3.31 -1.14
N CYS A 190 4.37 4.11 -0.18
CA CYS A 190 4.55 3.85 1.25
C CYS A 190 3.18 3.76 1.93
N ILE A 191 2.89 2.62 2.55
CA ILE A 191 1.61 2.32 3.19
C ILE A 191 1.79 2.20 4.70
N ASP A 192 0.98 2.94 5.44
CA ASP A 192 1.01 2.88 6.90
C ASP A 192 0.33 1.62 7.44
N THR A 193 0.59 1.35 8.70
CA THR A 193 0.08 0.21 9.46
C THR A 193 -1.43 0.23 9.66
N VAL A 194 -1.97 -0.84 10.24
CA VAL A 194 -3.37 -0.91 10.68
C VAL A 194 -3.62 -0.04 11.91
N PHE A 195 -4.88 0.40 12.06
CA PHE A 195 -5.41 0.98 13.28
C PHE A 195 -6.38 -0.04 13.91
N SER A 196 -5.97 -0.65 15.01
CA SER A 196 -6.64 -1.84 15.56
C SER A 196 -7.91 -1.53 16.37
N ASP A 197 -8.01 -0.34 16.99
CA ASP A 197 -9.22 0.05 17.72
C ASP A 197 -10.29 0.56 16.75
N ILE A 198 -11.17 -0.35 16.35
CA ILE A 198 -12.25 -0.07 15.39
C ILE A 198 -13.35 0.87 15.93
N ASN A 199 -13.33 1.20 17.22
CA ASN A 199 -14.30 2.07 17.86
C ASN A 199 -13.72 3.47 18.17
N ASP A 200 -12.40 3.69 18.03
CA ASP A 200 -11.75 4.99 18.20
C ASP A 200 -11.57 5.68 16.83
N GLU A 201 -12.65 6.22 16.28
CA GLU A 201 -12.61 6.95 15.01
C GLU A 201 -11.77 8.24 15.10
N GLU A 202 -11.83 8.93 16.24
CA GLU A 202 -10.99 10.13 16.46
C GLU A 202 -9.50 9.79 16.45
N GLY A 203 -9.12 8.65 17.04
CA GLY A 203 -7.77 8.15 17.00
C GLY A 203 -7.32 7.81 15.58
N LEU A 204 -8.20 7.18 14.80
CA LEU A 204 -7.94 6.91 13.37
C LEU A 204 -7.72 8.21 12.59
N LEU A 205 -8.57 9.21 12.77
CA LEU A 205 -8.44 10.51 12.09
C LEU A 205 -7.13 11.22 12.45
N ARG A 206 -6.74 11.24 13.74
CA ARG A 206 -5.45 11.79 14.17
C ARG A 206 -4.25 11.08 13.52
N GLU A 207 -4.32 9.75 13.42
CA GLU A 207 -3.25 8.99 12.78
C GLU A 207 -3.22 9.23 11.26
N LEU A 208 -4.38 9.36 10.62
CA LEU A 208 -4.49 9.70 9.19
C LEU A 208 -3.90 11.09 8.89
N GLU A 209 -4.15 12.09 9.75
CA GLU A 209 -3.57 13.42 9.62
C GLU A 209 -2.04 13.35 9.65
N LEU A 210 -1.48 12.70 10.67
CA LEU A 210 -0.04 12.52 10.81
C LEU A 210 0.58 11.85 9.57
N ILE A 211 0.03 10.74 9.11
CA ILE A 211 0.64 9.99 8.00
C ILE A 211 0.48 10.71 6.65
N LYS A 212 -0.62 11.44 6.44
CA LYS A 212 -0.80 12.28 5.24
C LYS A 212 0.22 13.42 5.22
N GLU A 213 0.44 14.09 6.36
CA GLU A 213 1.47 15.15 6.50
C GLU A 213 2.88 14.60 6.29
N MET A 214 3.16 13.39 6.78
CA MET A 214 4.44 12.72 6.55
C MET A 214 4.62 12.26 5.10
N GLY A 215 3.55 12.15 4.31
CA GLY A 215 3.59 11.80 2.88
C GLY A 215 3.35 10.32 2.57
N PHE A 216 2.65 9.57 3.43
CA PHE A 216 2.19 8.22 3.08
C PHE A 216 1.15 8.26 1.95
N ASP A 217 1.10 7.20 1.14
CA ASP A 217 0.16 7.04 0.03
C ASP A 217 -1.16 6.40 0.46
N GLY A 218 -1.15 5.71 1.59
CA GLY A 218 -2.32 5.03 2.12
C GLY A 218 -2.08 4.35 3.45
N LYS A 219 -3.09 3.59 3.87
CA LYS A 219 -3.13 2.91 5.16
C LYS A 219 -3.70 1.50 5.03
N SER A 220 -3.11 0.56 5.77
CA SER A 220 -3.72 -0.75 5.98
C SER A 220 -4.92 -0.62 6.93
N VAL A 221 -6.01 -1.35 6.68
CA VAL A 221 -7.23 -1.33 7.50
C VAL A 221 -7.68 -2.76 7.82
N VAL A 222 -8.29 -2.95 8.98
CA VAL A 222 -8.76 -4.26 9.46
C VAL A 222 -10.29 -4.35 9.54
N ASN A 223 -10.99 -3.26 9.28
CA ASN A 223 -12.44 -3.22 9.32
C ASN A 223 -13.00 -2.44 8.12
N PRO A 224 -14.06 -2.94 7.45
CA PRO A 224 -14.68 -2.25 6.33
C PRO A 224 -15.14 -0.80 6.64
N ARG A 225 -15.56 -0.52 7.88
CA ARG A 225 -15.96 0.85 8.30
C ARG A 225 -14.83 1.87 8.19
N GLN A 226 -13.58 1.43 8.23
CA GLN A 226 -12.41 2.32 8.09
C GLN A 226 -12.16 2.74 6.64
N VAL A 227 -12.68 1.99 5.65
CA VAL A 227 -12.41 2.23 4.23
C VAL A 227 -12.89 3.60 3.79
N SER A 228 -14.15 3.95 4.08
CA SER A 228 -14.72 5.25 3.71
C SER A 228 -13.97 6.40 4.39
N VAL A 229 -13.70 6.27 5.70
CA VAL A 229 -12.96 7.28 6.48
C VAL A 229 -11.58 7.55 5.87
N VAL A 230 -10.85 6.49 5.52
CA VAL A 230 -9.53 6.62 4.88
C VAL A 230 -9.65 7.25 3.49
N HIS A 231 -10.65 6.86 2.70
CA HIS A 231 -10.85 7.40 1.36
C HIS A 231 -11.17 8.90 1.39
N ASP A 232 -12.09 9.31 2.27
CA ASP A 232 -12.49 10.72 2.42
C ASP A 232 -11.31 11.57 2.88
N PHE A 233 -10.49 11.03 3.79
CA PHE A 233 -9.33 11.73 4.32
C PHE A 233 -8.20 11.93 3.29
N PHE A 234 -7.92 10.91 2.48
CA PHE A 234 -6.90 11.00 1.43
C PHE A 234 -7.38 11.75 0.18
N ALA A 235 -8.69 11.89 -0.03
CA ALA A 235 -9.21 12.64 -1.18
C ALA A 235 -8.76 14.11 -1.13
N PRO A 236 -8.31 14.69 -2.25
CA PRO A 236 -8.04 16.12 -2.30
C PRO A 236 -9.32 16.92 -2.06
N THR A 237 -9.22 17.91 -1.20
CA THR A 237 -10.33 18.84 -0.93
C THR A 237 -10.59 19.75 -2.14
N ALA A 238 -11.81 20.31 -2.24
CA ALA A 238 -12.14 21.28 -3.28
C ALA A 238 -11.18 22.50 -3.27
N LYS A 239 -10.70 22.90 -2.08
CA LYS A 239 -9.71 23.97 -1.93
C LYS A 239 -8.33 23.59 -2.51
N GLU A 240 -7.88 22.36 -2.26
CA GLU A 240 -6.61 21.85 -2.82
C GLU A 240 -6.69 21.71 -4.33
N ILE A 241 -7.82 21.22 -4.86
CA ILE A 241 -8.07 21.12 -6.30
C ILE A 241 -8.05 22.50 -6.94
N GLY A 242 -8.85 23.46 -6.43
CA GLY A 242 -8.89 24.82 -6.98
C GLY A 242 -7.54 25.54 -6.89
N HIS A 243 -6.76 25.33 -5.81
CA HIS A 243 -5.41 25.86 -5.74
C HIS A 243 -4.48 25.24 -6.79
N ALA A 244 -4.55 23.92 -6.99
CA ALA A 244 -3.75 23.23 -8.00
C ALA A 244 -4.09 23.72 -9.43
N GLU A 245 -5.36 23.94 -9.75
CA GLU A 245 -5.80 24.51 -11.02
C GLU A 245 -5.22 25.91 -11.25
N MET A 246 -5.27 26.78 -10.23
CA MET A 246 -4.69 28.13 -10.31
C MET A 246 -3.17 28.08 -10.53
N VAL A 247 -2.45 27.19 -9.86
CA VAL A 247 -1.01 27.01 -10.03
C VAL A 247 -0.67 26.61 -11.47
N LEU A 248 -1.39 25.64 -12.04
CA LEU A 248 -1.15 25.18 -13.41
C LEU A 248 -1.51 26.26 -14.43
N ALA A 249 -2.60 27.01 -14.22
CA ALA A 249 -2.96 28.13 -15.09
C ALA A 249 -1.88 29.23 -15.12
N ALA A 250 -1.38 29.61 -13.94
CA ALA A 250 -0.28 30.59 -13.83
C ALA A 250 1.02 30.09 -14.48
N TYR A 251 1.30 28.79 -14.39
CA TYR A 251 2.45 28.15 -15.05
C TYR A 251 2.33 28.21 -16.57
N GLN A 252 1.17 27.87 -17.13
CA GLN A 252 0.92 27.92 -18.57
C GLN A 252 1.02 29.37 -19.12
N GLU A 253 0.42 30.33 -18.41
CA GLU A 253 0.51 31.74 -18.78
C GLU A 253 1.97 32.24 -18.83
N ALA A 254 2.79 31.83 -17.85
CA ALA A 254 4.21 32.20 -17.82
C ALA A 254 5.00 31.56 -18.99
N LEU A 255 4.69 30.31 -19.37
CA LEU A 255 5.30 29.66 -20.52
C LEU A 255 4.96 30.40 -21.82
N GLU A 256 3.70 30.79 -22.02
CA GLU A 256 3.25 31.54 -23.21
C GLU A 256 3.94 32.92 -23.31
N LYS A 257 4.09 33.60 -22.18
CA LYS A 257 4.77 34.93 -22.09
C LYS A 257 6.31 34.79 -22.06
N LYS A 258 6.88 33.62 -22.11
CA LYS A 258 8.32 33.34 -21.97
C LYS A 258 8.91 34.02 -20.70
N SER A 259 8.12 34.10 -19.64
CA SER A 259 8.54 34.67 -18.37
C SER A 259 9.34 33.64 -17.55
N GLY A 260 10.49 34.04 -17.05
CA GLY A 260 11.29 33.23 -16.13
C GLY A 260 10.81 33.25 -14.69
N VAL A 261 9.80 34.08 -14.37
CA VAL A 261 9.24 34.21 -13.02
C VAL A 261 7.74 33.92 -13.07
N ILE A 262 7.31 32.98 -12.24
CA ILE A 262 5.90 32.64 -12.07
C ILE A 262 5.47 33.10 -10.67
N SER A 263 4.38 33.83 -10.58
CA SER A 263 3.84 34.30 -9.30
C SER A 263 2.33 34.08 -9.23
N LEU A 264 1.86 33.55 -8.11
CA LEU A 264 0.44 33.43 -7.79
C LEU A 264 0.19 34.01 -6.39
N ASN A 265 -0.72 35.01 -6.29
CA ASN A 265 -1.06 35.67 -5.03
C ASN A 265 0.18 36.19 -4.25
N GLY A 266 1.17 36.73 -4.97
CA GLY A 266 2.40 37.28 -4.39
C GLY A 266 3.44 36.24 -3.94
N LYS A 267 3.21 34.95 -4.17
CA LYS A 267 4.16 33.89 -3.89
C LYS A 267 4.76 33.36 -5.19
N MET A 268 6.08 33.18 -5.18
CA MET A 268 6.78 32.56 -6.31
C MET A 268 6.37 31.10 -6.45
N ILE A 269 6.13 30.66 -7.70
CA ILE A 269 5.86 29.28 -8.06
C ILE A 269 7.09 28.72 -8.78
N ASP A 270 7.62 27.64 -8.27
CA ASP A 270 8.71 26.87 -8.86
C ASP A 270 8.20 25.50 -9.38
N LEU A 271 9.06 24.77 -10.08
CA LEU A 271 8.72 23.45 -10.65
C LEU A 271 8.23 22.43 -9.60
N PRO A 272 8.77 22.35 -8.38
CA PRO A 272 8.23 21.50 -7.32
C PRO A 272 6.77 21.79 -6.95
N ILE A 273 6.38 23.08 -6.95
CA ILE A 273 4.99 23.48 -6.69
C ILE A 273 4.08 23.03 -7.85
N VAL A 274 4.55 23.20 -9.09
CA VAL A 274 3.83 22.75 -10.29
C VAL A 274 3.64 21.22 -10.25
N ALA A 275 4.69 20.45 -10.00
CA ALA A 275 4.61 18.99 -9.91
C ALA A 275 3.66 18.52 -8.80
N ARG A 276 3.59 19.25 -7.68
CA ARG A 276 2.61 18.99 -6.61
C ARG A 276 1.18 19.23 -7.08
N ALA A 277 0.93 20.33 -7.80
CA ALA A 277 -0.37 20.65 -8.35
C ALA A 277 -0.84 19.59 -9.37
N GLU A 278 0.04 19.17 -10.29
CA GLU A 278 -0.24 18.10 -11.24
C GLU A 278 -0.63 16.79 -10.53
N ARG A 279 0.12 16.42 -9.47
CA ARG A 279 -0.18 15.24 -8.65
C ARG A 279 -1.55 15.35 -7.98
N THR A 280 -1.88 16.50 -7.40
CA THR A 280 -3.17 16.74 -6.75
C THR A 280 -4.32 16.53 -7.73
N LEU A 281 -4.25 17.10 -8.95
CA LEU A 281 -5.29 16.94 -9.96
C LEU A 281 -5.37 15.50 -10.51
N ALA A 282 -4.22 14.85 -10.73
CA ALA A 282 -4.19 13.44 -11.13
C ALA A 282 -4.86 12.55 -10.09
N TYR A 283 -4.61 12.81 -8.80
CA TYR A 283 -5.20 12.09 -7.69
C TYR A 283 -6.72 12.34 -7.58
N ALA A 284 -7.15 13.59 -7.71
CA ALA A 284 -8.57 13.96 -7.73
C ALA A 284 -9.32 13.25 -8.87
N LYS A 285 -8.75 13.24 -10.08
CA LYS A 285 -9.32 12.54 -11.24
C LYS A 285 -9.42 11.03 -11.00
N ALA A 286 -8.38 10.41 -10.43
CA ALA A 286 -8.38 8.99 -10.15
C ALA A 286 -9.41 8.61 -9.06
N THR A 287 -9.59 9.48 -8.06
CA THR A 287 -10.59 9.31 -6.99
C THR A 287 -12.01 9.41 -7.54
N ALA A 288 -12.30 10.42 -8.38
CA ALA A 288 -13.61 10.59 -9.02
C ALA A 288 -13.98 9.42 -9.93
N ALA A 289 -13.03 8.86 -10.66
CA ALA A 289 -13.26 7.70 -11.53
C ALA A 289 -13.63 6.42 -10.75
N LYS A 290 -13.24 6.30 -9.47
CA LYS A 290 -13.63 5.17 -8.60
C LYS A 290 -14.95 5.41 -7.85
N GLY A 291 -15.29 6.65 -7.52
CA GLY A 291 -16.52 7.02 -6.81
C GLY A 291 -17.79 7.00 -7.68
N GLY A 292 -17.67 6.87 -8.99
CA GLY A 292 -18.78 6.84 -9.96
C GLY A 292 -19.22 5.44 -10.38
N LYS A 293 -18.89 4.41 -9.60
CA LYS A 293 -19.33 3.01 -9.86
C LYS A 293 -20.28 2.50 -8.80
#